data_6b73c0551c908398b47257751c60dbb4
#
_entry.id   6b73c0551c908398b47257751c60dbb4
#
_cell.length_a   1.000
_cell.length_b   1.000
_cell.length_c   1.000
_cell.angle_alpha   90.00
_cell.angle_beta   90.00
_cell.angle_gamma   90.00
#
_symmetry.space_group_name_H-M   'P 1'
#
loop_
_entity.id
_entity.type
_entity.pdbx_description
1 polymer ?
#
loop_
_entity_poly.entity_id
_entity_poly.type
_entity_poly.pdbx_seq_one_letter_code
_entity_poly.pdbx_strand_id
1 'polypeptide(L)'
;HMDMVCEKTPDCDKNMDEDGLDLEVNGDFISAKGTTLGGDDGIAVAYALAILDDDSIAHPRLEFVCTVSEEVGMEGASSIDVSMLKGKKLLNMDSEEEGIMLASCAGGCSSRVTLKLDKNKVTGTKLSITLSGLTGGHSGVEIDKGRGNANVLMSRILRDVITDNNVYLAAFNGGRKDNAIPRECMAEIIVAADKTAEVKAAIENAAKEIKEEFATSDANLKCVVDISEGCSTEAVTYEDSTRAVSLIQALPNGIMRMSQDIDNLVETSLNLGVISLDES
;
A
#
# COMPACT_ATOMS: atom_id res chain seq x y z
N HIS A 1 -15.79 -4.84 -14.25
CA HIS A 1 -16.63 -4.39 -13.13
C HIS A 1 -17.39 -3.09 -13.46
N MET A 2 -18.36 -2.71 -12.63
CA MET A 2 -19.22 -1.53 -12.88
C MET A 2 -18.97 -0.38 -11.91
N ASP A 3 -18.30 -0.61 -10.83
CA ASP A 3 -17.84 0.41 -9.91
C ASP A 3 -16.55 1.07 -10.41
N MET A 4 -16.16 2.19 -9.82
CA MET A 4 -14.95 2.93 -10.16
C MET A 4 -14.29 3.50 -8.91
N VAL A 5 -13.02 3.77 -8.99
CA VAL A 5 -12.35 4.62 -7.99
C VAL A 5 -12.98 5.99 -8.01
N CYS A 6 -13.56 6.42 -6.89
CA CYS A 6 -14.34 7.63 -6.77
C CYS A 6 -13.50 8.74 -6.12
N GLU A 7 -12.67 9.43 -6.92
CA GLU A 7 -11.76 10.47 -6.45
C GLU A 7 -11.97 11.78 -7.21
N LYS A 8 -11.64 12.91 -6.55
CA LYS A 8 -11.68 14.24 -7.14
C LYS A 8 -10.50 15.11 -6.70
N THR A 9 -10.16 16.12 -7.51
CA THR A 9 -9.16 17.10 -7.15
C THR A 9 -9.64 18.00 -6.01
N PRO A 10 -8.74 18.59 -5.21
CA PRO A 10 -9.14 19.44 -4.07
C PRO A 10 -9.98 20.67 -4.44
N ASP A 11 -9.87 21.15 -5.66
CA ASP A 11 -10.59 22.30 -6.22
C ASP A 11 -11.91 21.92 -6.92
N CYS A 12 -12.27 20.65 -6.94
CA CYS A 12 -13.52 20.17 -7.51
C CYS A 12 -14.63 20.16 -6.46
N ASP A 13 -15.69 20.91 -6.69
CA ASP A 13 -16.83 21.07 -5.78
C ASP A 13 -17.91 19.98 -5.92
N LYS A 14 -17.76 19.04 -6.88
CA LYS A 14 -18.77 17.99 -7.12
C LYS A 14 -19.02 17.11 -5.90
N ASN A 15 -20.27 16.78 -5.68
CA ASN A 15 -20.67 15.67 -4.82
C ASN A 15 -20.60 14.37 -5.63
N MET A 16 -19.60 13.53 -5.36
CA MET A 16 -19.39 12.30 -6.15
C MET A 16 -20.50 11.25 -5.98
N ASP A 17 -21.36 11.39 -4.97
CA ASP A 17 -22.50 10.50 -4.75
C ASP A 17 -23.75 10.91 -5.55
N GLU A 18 -23.84 12.17 -5.99
CA GLU A 18 -25.05 12.73 -6.58
C GLU A 18 -24.84 13.37 -7.95
N ASP A 19 -23.66 13.94 -8.20
CA ASP A 19 -23.38 14.69 -9.41
C ASP A 19 -22.82 13.78 -10.52
N GLY A 20 -23.29 13.97 -11.75
CA GLY A 20 -22.69 13.35 -12.93
C GLY A 20 -21.31 13.94 -13.25
N LEU A 21 -20.51 13.18 -13.99
CA LEU A 21 -19.18 13.60 -14.43
C LEU A 21 -19.25 14.65 -15.54
N ASP A 22 -18.35 15.63 -15.52
CA ASP A 22 -18.16 16.59 -16.62
C ASP A 22 -17.16 16.03 -17.61
N LEU A 23 -17.65 15.38 -18.66
CA LEU A 23 -16.82 14.76 -19.67
C LEU A 23 -16.23 15.81 -20.62
N GLU A 24 -14.99 15.59 -21.03
CA GLU A 24 -14.33 16.35 -22.09
C GLU A 24 -13.60 15.43 -23.07
N VAL A 25 -13.54 15.86 -24.32
CA VAL A 25 -12.77 15.19 -25.38
C VAL A 25 -11.55 16.05 -25.67
N ASN A 26 -10.36 15.48 -25.51
CA ASN A 26 -9.10 16.13 -25.77
C ASN A 26 -8.26 15.25 -26.73
N GLY A 27 -8.34 15.57 -28.04
CA GLY A 27 -7.74 14.74 -29.08
C GLY A 27 -8.38 13.34 -29.12
N ASP A 28 -7.58 12.32 -28.91
CA ASP A 28 -8.01 10.93 -28.91
C ASP A 28 -8.46 10.42 -27.52
N PHE A 29 -8.47 11.30 -26.53
CA PHE A 29 -8.80 10.94 -25.14
C PHE A 29 -10.16 11.51 -24.72
N ILE A 30 -10.89 10.71 -23.93
CA ILE A 30 -12.04 11.17 -23.16
C ILE A 30 -11.61 11.20 -21.68
N SER A 31 -11.85 12.33 -21.03
CA SER A 31 -11.53 12.53 -19.61
C SER A 31 -12.70 13.16 -18.86
N ALA A 32 -12.62 13.17 -17.53
CA ALA A 32 -13.54 13.90 -16.68
C ALA A 32 -12.81 15.07 -15.99
N LYS A 33 -13.48 16.22 -15.91
CA LYS A 33 -12.90 17.44 -15.31
C LYS A 33 -12.88 17.34 -13.79
N GLY A 34 -11.68 17.32 -13.24
CA GLY A 34 -11.48 17.35 -11.79
C GLY A 34 -11.88 16.08 -11.04
N THR A 35 -12.24 15.00 -11.75
CA THR A 35 -12.63 13.72 -11.16
C THR A 35 -12.01 12.56 -11.92
N THR A 36 -12.07 11.36 -11.32
CA THR A 36 -11.89 10.10 -12.05
C THR A 36 -12.99 9.91 -13.10
N LEU A 37 -12.74 9.11 -14.14
CA LEU A 37 -13.67 8.88 -15.24
C LEU A 37 -14.47 7.58 -15.12
N GLY A 38 -13.86 6.52 -14.56
CA GLY A 38 -14.45 5.18 -14.53
C GLY A 38 -14.31 4.42 -15.87
N GLY A 39 -13.30 4.77 -16.67
CA GLY A 39 -12.95 4.02 -17.87
C GLY A 39 -12.52 2.58 -17.54
N ASP A 40 -11.93 2.41 -16.41
CA ASP A 40 -11.66 1.18 -15.68
C ASP A 40 -12.87 0.90 -14.75
N ASP A 41 -13.70 -0.12 -14.99
CA ASP A 41 -13.76 -0.94 -16.21
C ASP A 41 -15.04 -0.66 -17.03
N GLY A 42 -15.49 0.59 -17.01
CA GLY A 42 -16.67 1.05 -17.76
C GLY A 42 -16.54 0.82 -19.27
N ILE A 43 -15.32 0.70 -19.80
CA ILE A 43 -15.09 0.38 -21.20
C ILE A 43 -15.58 -1.02 -21.57
N ALA A 44 -15.42 -2.01 -20.70
CA ALA A 44 -15.95 -3.35 -20.91
C ALA A 44 -17.47 -3.36 -20.95
N VAL A 45 -18.13 -2.58 -20.08
CA VAL A 45 -19.58 -2.40 -20.10
C VAL A 45 -20.03 -1.75 -21.41
N ALA A 46 -19.30 -0.73 -21.89
CA ALA A 46 -19.59 -0.07 -23.16
C ALA A 46 -19.45 -1.01 -24.36
N TYR A 47 -18.42 -1.83 -24.41
CA TYR A 47 -18.27 -2.86 -25.45
C TYR A 47 -19.39 -3.91 -25.40
N ALA A 48 -19.78 -4.36 -24.20
CA ALA A 48 -20.88 -5.30 -24.04
C ALA A 48 -22.17 -4.72 -24.62
N LEU A 49 -22.50 -3.49 -24.29
CA LEU A 49 -23.69 -2.81 -24.79
C LEU A 49 -23.64 -2.58 -26.29
N ALA A 50 -22.51 -2.18 -26.84
CA ALA A 50 -22.33 -1.97 -28.27
C ALA A 50 -22.52 -3.25 -29.08
N ILE A 51 -22.00 -4.39 -28.60
CA ILE A 51 -22.19 -5.68 -29.28
C ILE A 51 -23.65 -6.14 -29.21
N LEU A 52 -24.34 -5.87 -28.09
CA LEU A 52 -25.75 -6.23 -27.93
C LEU A 52 -26.68 -5.37 -28.78
N ASP A 53 -26.31 -4.14 -29.10
CA ASP A 53 -27.11 -3.18 -29.88
C ASP A 53 -26.94 -3.31 -31.41
N ASP A 54 -25.88 -3.98 -31.88
CA ASP A 54 -25.54 -4.07 -33.31
C ASP A 54 -25.62 -5.51 -33.84
N ASP A 55 -26.73 -5.85 -34.47
CA ASP A 55 -26.98 -7.15 -35.11
C ASP A 55 -25.96 -7.46 -36.26
N SER A 56 -25.21 -6.49 -36.75
CA SER A 56 -24.21 -6.70 -37.82
C SER A 56 -22.91 -7.30 -37.32
N ILE A 57 -22.64 -7.25 -36.03
CA ILE A 57 -21.43 -7.80 -35.41
C ILE A 57 -21.56 -9.31 -35.30
N ALA A 58 -20.78 -10.05 -36.10
CA ALA A 58 -20.76 -11.50 -36.01
C ALA A 58 -20.05 -11.98 -34.74
N HIS A 59 -20.77 -12.68 -33.88
CA HIS A 59 -20.22 -13.24 -32.64
C HIS A 59 -20.80 -14.62 -32.32
N PRO A 60 -20.08 -15.48 -31.60
CA PRO A 60 -20.63 -16.69 -30.99
C PRO A 60 -21.62 -16.29 -29.86
N ARG A 61 -22.20 -17.29 -29.21
CA ARG A 61 -22.94 -17.02 -27.96
C ARG A 61 -22.04 -16.30 -26.96
N LEU A 62 -22.49 -15.16 -26.48
CA LEU A 62 -21.85 -14.36 -25.45
C LEU A 62 -22.65 -14.42 -24.16
N GLU A 63 -21.95 -14.35 -23.05
CA GLU A 63 -22.47 -14.21 -21.69
C GLU A 63 -21.69 -13.07 -21.04
N PHE A 64 -22.34 -11.91 -20.84
CA PHE A 64 -21.72 -10.79 -20.17
C PHE A 64 -21.91 -10.94 -18.68
N VAL A 65 -20.81 -10.82 -17.95
CA VAL A 65 -20.77 -10.86 -16.48
C VAL A 65 -20.25 -9.52 -16.00
N CYS A 66 -21.13 -8.77 -15.35
CA CYS A 66 -20.79 -7.50 -14.71
C CYS A 66 -20.77 -7.70 -13.20
N THR A 67 -19.65 -7.32 -12.57
CA THR A 67 -19.47 -7.41 -11.13
C THR A 67 -19.53 -6.04 -10.48
N VAL A 68 -19.61 -6.02 -9.15
CA VAL A 68 -19.61 -4.81 -8.32
C VAL A 68 -18.53 -4.92 -7.25
N SER A 69 -18.13 -3.78 -6.69
CA SER A 69 -17.17 -3.71 -5.58
C SER A 69 -15.83 -4.36 -5.90
N GLU A 70 -15.35 -4.20 -7.14
CA GLU A 70 -14.01 -4.64 -7.54
C GLU A 70 -12.96 -3.81 -6.82
N GLU A 71 -13.09 -2.48 -6.86
CA GLU A 71 -12.18 -1.47 -6.34
C GLU A 71 -12.00 -1.49 -4.79
N VAL A 72 -12.90 -2.19 -4.11
CA VAL A 72 -12.86 -2.35 -2.65
C VAL A 72 -12.59 -3.79 -2.21
N GLY A 73 -12.20 -4.68 -3.14
CA GLY A 73 -11.76 -6.03 -2.82
C GLY A 73 -12.44 -7.16 -3.56
N MET A 74 -13.01 -6.91 -4.76
CA MET A 74 -13.63 -7.93 -5.62
C MET A 74 -14.79 -8.70 -4.96
N GLU A 75 -15.58 -8.05 -4.12
CA GLU A 75 -16.65 -8.70 -3.36
C GLU A 75 -17.70 -9.33 -4.27
N GLY A 76 -18.07 -8.62 -5.35
CA GLY A 76 -19.01 -9.13 -6.33
C GLY A 76 -18.49 -10.35 -7.07
N ALA A 77 -17.25 -10.32 -7.53
CA ALA A 77 -16.62 -11.45 -8.21
C ALA A 77 -16.46 -12.67 -7.29
N SER A 78 -16.18 -12.45 -6.02
CA SER A 78 -16.05 -13.51 -5.01
C SER A 78 -17.38 -14.15 -4.62
N SER A 79 -18.49 -13.43 -4.80
CA SER A 79 -19.82 -13.84 -4.33
C SER A 79 -20.76 -14.31 -5.45
N ILE A 80 -20.41 -14.09 -6.71
CA ILE A 80 -21.28 -14.41 -7.85
C ILE A 80 -21.50 -15.92 -8.00
N ASP A 81 -22.76 -16.31 -8.26
CA ASP A 81 -23.07 -17.68 -8.67
C ASP A 81 -22.81 -17.88 -10.16
N VAL A 82 -21.73 -18.56 -10.47
CA VAL A 82 -21.32 -18.87 -11.84
C VAL A 82 -21.93 -20.16 -12.40
N SER A 83 -22.82 -20.84 -11.66
CA SER A 83 -23.39 -22.13 -12.05
C SER A 83 -24.23 -22.06 -13.34
N MET A 84 -24.80 -20.92 -13.65
CA MET A 84 -25.59 -20.67 -14.84
C MET A 84 -24.75 -20.44 -16.11
N LEU A 85 -23.49 -20.10 -15.97
CA LEU A 85 -22.60 -19.80 -17.10
C LEU A 85 -22.24 -21.06 -17.87
N LYS A 86 -22.23 -20.96 -19.19
CA LYS A 86 -21.91 -22.04 -20.13
C LYS A 86 -20.66 -21.77 -20.95
N GLY A 87 -20.20 -20.55 -20.93
CA GLY A 87 -18.96 -20.13 -21.59
C GLY A 87 -17.76 -21.00 -21.16
N LYS A 88 -16.85 -21.29 -22.10
CA LYS A 88 -15.61 -22.03 -21.84
C LYS A 88 -14.36 -21.18 -22.08
N LYS A 89 -14.58 -19.96 -22.54
CA LYS A 89 -13.52 -18.95 -22.73
C LYS A 89 -13.95 -17.71 -21.99
N LEU A 90 -13.07 -17.17 -21.17
CA LEU A 90 -13.24 -15.91 -20.45
C LEU A 90 -12.34 -14.87 -21.11
N LEU A 91 -12.93 -13.73 -21.44
CA LEU A 91 -12.20 -12.51 -21.79
C LEU A 91 -12.45 -11.50 -20.69
N ASN A 92 -11.43 -11.21 -19.90
CA ASN A 92 -11.44 -10.15 -18.92
C ASN A 92 -10.97 -8.87 -19.62
N MET A 93 -11.81 -7.82 -19.59
CA MET A 93 -11.53 -6.56 -20.28
C MET A 93 -10.87 -5.53 -19.37
N ASP A 94 -10.69 -5.88 -18.11
CA ASP A 94 -10.06 -5.09 -17.07
C ASP A 94 -8.53 -5.14 -17.19
N SER A 95 -8.01 -4.43 -18.20
CA SER A 95 -6.59 -4.35 -18.51
C SER A 95 -6.28 -3.03 -19.21
N GLU A 96 -5.29 -2.29 -18.70
CA GLU A 96 -5.00 -0.91 -19.09
C GLU A 96 -4.08 -0.79 -20.33
N GLU A 97 -3.34 -1.84 -20.68
CA GLU A 97 -2.33 -1.76 -21.75
C GLU A 97 -2.89 -2.17 -23.12
N GLU A 98 -2.97 -1.20 -24.02
CA GLU A 98 -3.45 -1.42 -25.38
C GLU A 98 -2.58 -2.46 -26.15
N GLY A 99 -3.24 -3.43 -26.75
CA GLY A 99 -2.59 -4.45 -27.56
C GLY A 99 -1.88 -5.57 -26.77
N ILE A 100 -1.96 -5.56 -25.45
CA ILE A 100 -1.39 -6.61 -24.59
C ILE A 100 -2.51 -7.51 -24.07
N MET A 101 -2.33 -8.81 -24.25
CA MET A 101 -3.21 -9.83 -23.70
C MET A 101 -2.50 -10.62 -22.61
N LEU A 102 -2.95 -10.49 -21.38
CA LEU A 102 -2.46 -11.24 -20.23
C LEU A 102 -3.12 -12.62 -20.21
N ALA A 103 -2.31 -13.68 -20.24
CA ALA A 103 -2.80 -15.06 -20.24
C ALA A 103 -3.03 -15.63 -18.83
N SER A 104 -2.52 -14.97 -17.79
CA SER A 104 -2.64 -15.38 -16.39
C SER A 104 -2.40 -14.21 -15.44
N CYS A 105 -2.78 -14.38 -14.20
CA CYS A 105 -2.49 -13.45 -13.12
C CYS A 105 -1.95 -14.19 -11.89
N ALA A 106 -1.24 -13.47 -11.04
CA ALA A 106 -0.85 -13.98 -9.73
C ALA A 106 -2.06 -14.00 -8.79
N GLY A 107 -2.13 -15.03 -7.94
CA GLY A 107 -3.02 -15.02 -6.80
C GLY A 107 -2.45 -14.17 -5.67
N GLY A 108 -3.31 -13.72 -4.75
CA GLY A 108 -2.89 -12.96 -3.57
C GLY A 108 -3.69 -13.35 -2.33
N CYS A 109 -3.12 -13.03 -1.17
CA CYS A 109 -3.84 -13.08 0.09
C CYS A 109 -3.31 -12.00 1.04
N SER A 110 -4.21 -11.44 1.84
CA SER A 110 -3.86 -10.54 2.93
C SER A 110 -3.80 -11.31 4.25
N SER A 111 -2.74 -11.10 5.01
CA SER A 111 -2.54 -11.69 6.33
C SER A 111 -2.47 -10.60 7.38
N ARG A 112 -3.26 -10.73 8.45
CA ARG A 112 -3.20 -9.83 9.60
C ARG A 112 -2.48 -10.52 10.74
N VAL A 113 -1.40 -9.90 11.20
CA VAL A 113 -0.62 -10.34 12.35
C VAL A 113 -0.88 -9.40 13.51
N THR A 114 -1.35 -9.92 14.63
CA THR A 114 -1.62 -9.13 15.85
C THR A 114 -0.70 -9.58 16.96
N LEU A 115 -0.01 -8.63 17.59
CA LEU A 115 0.85 -8.85 18.74
C LEU A 115 0.26 -8.11 19.95
N LYS A 116 -0.03 -8.85 21.03
CA LYS A 116 -0.36 -8.24 22.33
C LYS A 116 0.87 -7.66 22.98
N LEU A 117 0.78 -6.38 23.40
CA LEU A 117 1.85 -5.62 24.03
C LEU A 117 1.37 -5.02 25.32
N ASP A 118 2.18 -5.09 26.36
CA ASP A 118 1.90 -4.45 27.65
C ASP A 118 2.38 -3.00 27.60
N LYS A 119 1.54 -2.10 28.13
CA LYS A 119 1.82 -0.65 28.19
C LYS A 119 1.94 -0.18 29.63
N ASN A 120 2.81 0.77 29.86
CA ASN A 120 3.02 1.43 31.12
C ASN A 120 3.10 2.95 30.93
N LYS A 121 2.81 3.69 31.98
CA LYS A 121 3.08 5.14 32.01
C LYS A 121 4.57 5.37 32.13
N VAL A 122 5.16 6.01 31.12
CA VAL A 122 6.60 6.30 31.03
C VAL A 122 6.79 7.81 31.00
N THR A 123 7.80 8.28 31.73
CA THR A 123 8.19 9.71 31.74
C THR A 123 9.62 9.82 31.18
N GLY A 124 9.82 10.73 30.24
CA GLY A 124 11.10 10.93 29.60
C GLY A 124 11.06 11.97 28.49
N THR A 125 11.97 11.92 27.58
CA THR A 125 11.99 12.70 26.35
C THR A 125 11.36 11.88 25.23
N LYS A 126 10.38 12.44 24.54
CA LYS A 126 9.76 11.83 23.36
C LYS A 126 10.52 12.27 22.11
N LEU A 127 10.89 11.30 21.29
CA LEU A 127 11.36 11.51 19.93
C LEU A 127 10.29 11.03 18.96
N SER A 128 9.79 11.93 18.13
CA SER A 128 8.88 11.62 17.03
C SER A 128 9.68 11.52 15.73
N ILE A 129 9.71 10.33 15.15
CA ILE A 129 10.51 9.99 13.98
C ILE A 129 9.57 9.86 12.80
N THR A 130 9.80 10.64 11.75
CA THR A 130 9.04 10.55 10.50
C THR A 130 9.95 10.18 9.35
N LEU A 131 9.70 9.03 8.75
CA LEU A 131 10.33 8.60 7.51
C LEU A 131 9.36 8.83 6.35
N SER A 132 9.79 9.58 5.33
CA SER A 132 8.92 10.00 4.23
C SER A 132 9.70 10.21 2.93
N GLY A 133 9.00 10.52 1.85
CA GLY A 133 9.61 10.82 0.57
C GLY A 133 10.05 9.59 -0.24
N LEU A 134 9.63 8.39 0.18
CA LEU A 134 9.84 7.18 -0.61
C LEU A 134 8.93 7.16 -1.85
N THR A 135 9.37 6.48 -2.87
CA THR A 135 8.67 6.39 -4.16
C THR A 135 7.37 5.57 -4.05
N GLY A 136 7.40 4.46 -3.29
CA GLY A 136 6.26 3.56 -3.17
C GLY A 136 5.92 2.87 -4.50
N GLY A 137 4.67 2.47 -4.65
CA GLY A 137 4.15 1.80 -5.84
C GLY A 137 3.23 0.64 -5.52
N HIS A 138 2.73 -0.02 -6.54
CA HIS A 138 1.90 -1.21 -6.38
C HIS A 138 2.74 -2.41 -5.92
N SER A 139 2.33 -3.09 -4.85
CA SER A 139 3.11 -4.17 -4.25
C SER A 139 3.17 -5.46 -5.09
N GLY A 140 2.34 -5.59 -6.10
CA GLY A 140 2.39 -6.67 -7.08
C GLY A 140 3.28 -6.33 -8.26
N VAL A 141 2.82 -5.43 -9.14
CA VAL A 141 3.46 -5.15 -10.44
C VAL A 141 4.73 -4.31 -10.37
N GLU A 142 5.02 -3.67 -9.23
CA GLU A 142 6.20 -2.83 -9.08
C GLU A 142 7.15 -3.28 -7.95
N ILE A 143 6.92 -4.47 -7.38
CA ILE A 143 7.77 -5.01 -6.31
C ILE A 143 9.21 -5.29 -6.80
N ASP A 144 9.38 -5.51 -8.08
CA ASP A 144 10.66 -5.74 -8.76
C ASP A 144 11.53 -4.48 -8.87
N LYS A 145 10.98 -3.30 -8.64
CA LYS A 145 11.71 -2.01 -8.75
C LYS A 145 12.69 -1.75 -7.62
N GLY A 146 12.75 -2.60 -6.60
CA GLY A 146 13.69 -2.48 -5.48
C GLY A 146 13.49 -1.23 -4.62
N ARG A 147 12.26 -0.71 -4.56
CA ARG A 147 11.91 0.46 -3.77
C ARG A 147 11.85 0.15 -2.28
N GLY A 148 12.17 1.14 -1.44
CA GLY A 148 12.12 1.01 0.00
C GLY A 148 10.67 0.88 0.51
N ASN A 149 10.49 0.04 1.54
CA ASN A 149 9.25 -0.06 2.31
C ASN A 149 9.44 0.72 3.61
N ALA A 150 8.71 1.82 3.80
CA ALA A 150 8.89 2.72 4.95
C ALA A 150 8.73 2.02 6.30
N ASN A 151 7.83 1.03 6.41
CA ASN A 151 7.60 0.26 7.64
C ASN A 151 8.83 -0.58 8.00
N VAL A 152 9.40 -1.26 7.02
CA VAL A 152 10.62 -2.06 7.20
C VAL A 152 11.81 -1.17 7.54
N LEU A 153 11.97 -0.05 6.83
CA LEU A 153 13.09 0.87 7.06
C LEU A 153 13.02 1.54 8.43
N MET A 154 11.82 1.95 8.88
CA MET A 154 11.63 2.46 10.24
C MET A 154 11.98 1.41 11.29
N SER A 155 11.60 0.17 11.08
CA SER A 155 11.95 -0.91 12.01
C SER A 155 13.47 -1.17 12.07
N ARG A 156 14.19 -0.99 10.97
CA ARG A 156 15.67 -1.07 10.94
C ARG A 156 16.30 0.04 11.78
N ILE A 157 15.83 1.28 11.64
CA ILE A 157 16.27 2.41 12.47
C ILE A 157 16.04 2.12 13.95
N LEU A 158 14.84 1.66 14.31
CA LEU A 158 14.49 1.41 15.71
C LEU A 158 15.25 0.22 16.32
N ARG A 159 15.57 -0.81 15.55
CA ARG A 159 16.35 -1.96 16.06
C ARG A 159 17.69 -1.51 16.62
N ASP A 160 18.43 -0.70 15.88
CA ASP A 160 19.76 -0.27 16.27
C ASP A 160 19.73 0.65 17.51
N VAL A 161 18.60 1.34 17.69
CA VAL A 161 18.37 2.21 18.84
C VAL A 161 17.89 1.44 20.09
N ILE A 162 16.97 0.50 19.91
CA ILE A 162 16.36 -0.27 21.03
C ILE A 162 17.37 -1.21 21.68
N THR A 163 18.29 -1.80 20.90
CA THR A 163 19.23 -2.80 21.41
C THR A 163 20.18 -2.22 22.47
N ASP A 164 20.58 -0.97 22.32
CA ASP A 164 21.62 -0.36 23.16
C ASP A 164 21.05 0.59 24.24
N ASN A 165 19.77 0.91 24.18
CA ASN A 165 19.12 1.88 25.06
C ASN A 165 17.77 1.38 25.56
N ASN A 166 17.39 1.77 26.77
CA ASN A 166 16.05 1.52 27.29
C ASN A 166 15.05 2.45 26.57
N VAL A 167 14.54 1.99 25.43
CA VAL A 167 13.60 2.73 24.58
C VAL A 167 12.20 2.13 24.71
N TYR A 168 11.21 2.97 24.89
CA TYR A 168 9.80 2.61 25.00
C TYR A 168 9.06 3.09 23.76
N LEU A 169 8.42 2.20 23.04
CA LEU A 169 7.67 2.52 21.84
C LEU A 169 6.29 3.09 22.25
N ALA A 170 5.99 4.33 21.85
CA ALA A 170 4.73 4.99 22.12
C ALA A 170 3.78 4.94 20.90
N ALA A 171 4.32 4.99 19.67
CA ALA A 171 3.56 4.84 18.43
C ALA A 171 4.41 4.19 17.35
N PHE A 172 3.76 3.47 16.44
CA PHE A 172 4.34 2.97 15.20
C PHE A 172 3.23 2.83 14.16
N ASN A 173 3.21 3.74 13.18
CA ASN A 173 2.14 3.79 12.19
C ASN A 173 2.72 4.01 10.80
N GLY A 174 2.36 3.18 9.84
CA GLY A 174 2.81 3.36 8.47
C GLY A 174 2.00 2.56 7.46
N GLY A 175 1.97 3.09 6.23
CA GLY A 175 1.16 2.56 5.15
C GLY A 175 -0.33 2.85 5.29
N ARG A 176 -1.04 2.77 4.18
CA ARG A 176 -2.50 3.05 4.12
C ARG A 176 -3.28 1.93 3.45
N LYS A 177 -2.65 1.21 2.53
CA LYS A 177 -3.25 0.10 1.77
C LYS A 177 -2.30 -1.10 1.77
N ASP A 178 -2.85 -2.28 1.84
CA ASP A 178 -2.09 -3.55 1.85
C ASP A 178 -1.43 -3.85 0.49
N ASN A 179 -2.04 -3.39 -0.61
CA ASN A 179 -1.52 -3.55 -1.97
C ASN A 179 -0.56 -2.42 -2.42
N ALA A 180 -0.15 -1.53 -1.53
CA ALA A 180 0.80 -0.46 -1.83
C ALA A 180 2.08 -0.60 -1.00
N ILE A 181 3.24 -0.34 -1.61
CA ILE A 181 4.52 -0.25 -0.90
C ILE A 181 4.50 1.06 -0.07
N PRO A 182 4.60 1.00 1.27
CA PRO A 182 4.51 2.16 2.13
C PRO A 182 5.56 3.23 1.81
N ARG A 183 5.10 4.47 1.61
CA ARG A 183 5.93 5.63 1.30
C ARG A 183 6.33 6.43 2.53
N GLU A 184 5.62 6.22 3.63
CA GLU A 184 5.75 6.96 4.88
C GLU A 184 5.55 6.02 6.07
N CYS A 185 6.31 6.29 7.14
CA CYS A 185 6.12 5.65 8.43
C CYS A 185 6.49 6.63 9.54
N MET A 186 5.71 6.63 10.63
CA MET A 186 5.96 7.42 11.82
C MET A 186 6.13 6.49 13.02
N ALA A 187 7.09 6.80 13.86
CA ALA A 187 7.25 6.16 15.17
C ALA A 187 7.48 7.21 16.25
N GLU A 188 6.95 6.95 17.44
CA GLU A 188 7.24 7.73 18.64
C GLU A 188 7.90 6.83 19.68
N ILE A 189 8.99 7.29 20.23
CA ILE A 189 9.72 6.60 21.29
C ILE A 189 9.96 7.51 22.47
N ILE A 190 10.00 6.90 23.66
CA ILE A 190 10.35 7.61 24.90
C ILE A 190 11.70 7.08 25.38
N VAL A 191 12.59 8.00 25.73
CA VAL A 191 13.94 7.70 26.24
C VAL A 191 14.24 8.52 27.50
N ALA A 192 15.22 8.10 28.29
CA ALA A 192 15.75 8.90 29.40
C ALA A 192 16.35 10.21 28.87
N ALA A 193 16.17 11.31 29.60
CA ALA A 193 16.56 12.64 29.15
C ALA A 193 18.07 12.75 28.86
N ASP A 194 18.92 12.08 29.62
CA ASP A 194 20.36 12.01 29.44
C ASP A 194 20.80 11.17 28.22
N LYS A 195 19.91 10.34 27.67
CA LYS A 195 20.13 9.52 26.48
C LYS A 195 19.64 10.14 25.18
N THR A 196 18.90 11.26 25.25
CA THR A 196 18.26 11.88 24.08
C THR A 196 19.24 12.16 22.94
N ALA A 197 20.38 12.75 23.23
CA ALA A 197 21.36 13.12 22.20
C ALA A 197 22.01 11.89 21.54
N GLU A 198 22.31 10.86 22.33
CA GLU A 198 22.90 9.60 21.87
C GLU A 198 21.89 8.87 20.94
N VAL A 199 20.66 8.73 21.37
CA VAL A 199 19.58 8.07 20.63
C VAL A 199 19.28 8.82 19.32
N LYS A 200 19.17 10.15 19.37
CA LYS A 200 18.98 10.95 18.18
C LYS A 200 20.09 10.75 17.16
N ALA A 201 21.34 10.79 17.60
CA ALA A 201 22.48 10.58 16.72
C ALA A 201 22.48 9.17 16.08
N ALA A 202 22.09 8.14 16.83
CA ALA A 202 21.97 6.79 16.31
C ALA A 202 20.86 6.69 15.23
N ILE A 203 19.71 7.33 15.45
CA ILE A 203 18.62 7.39 14.45
C ILE A 203 19.10 8.09 13.18
N GLU A 204 19.75 9.26 13.31
CA GLU A 204 20.24 10.05 12.17
C GLU A 204 21.30 9.28 11.37
N ASN A 205 22.19 8.55 12.04
CA ASN A 205 23.19 7.71 11.38
C ASN A 205 22.56 6.55 10.62
N ALA A 206 21.64 5.80 11.24
CA ALA A 206 20.92 4.72 10.57
C ALA A 206 20.11 5.23 9.37
N ALA A 207 19.46 6.38 9.52
CA ALA A 207 18.72 7.02 8.43
C ALA A 207 19.62 7.46 7.27
N LYS A 208 20.84 7.92 7.58
CA LYS A 208 21.83 8.27 6.56
C LYS A 208 22.29 7.05 5.77
N GLU A 209 22.60 5.95 6.43
CA GLU A 209 22.97 4.70 5.77
C GLU A 209 21.87 4.18 4.86
N ILE A 210 20.62 4.20 5.35
CA ILE A 210 19.43 3.82 4.57
C ILE A 210 19.28 4.74 3.35
N LYS A 211 19.47 6.04 3.50
CA LYS A 211 19.39 6.99 2.40
C LYS A 211 20.46 6.74 1.33
N GLU A 212 21.65 6.35 1.72
CA GLU A 212 22.71 5.98 0.79
C GLU A 212 22.38 4.67 0.06
N GLU A 213 21.83 3.67 0.77
CA GLU A 213 21.40 2.38 0.22
C GLU A 213 20.30 2.55 -0.85
N PHE A 214 19.32 3.43 -0.59
CA PHE A 214 18.16 3.66 -1.46
C PHE A 214 18.30 4.91 -2.34
N ALA A 215 19.50 5.45 -2.53
CA ALA A 215 19.72 6.70 -3.26
C ALA A 215 19.19 6.69 -4.70
N THR A 216 19.15 5.53 -5.35
CA THR A 216 18.67 5.38 -6.74
C THR A 216 17.15 5.22 -6.80
N SER A 217 16.57 4.37 -5.98
CA SER A 217 15.13 4.05 -6.04
C SER A 217 14.27 5.08 -5.29
N ASP A 218 14.82 5.69 -4.23
CA ASP A 218 14.10 6.57 -3.31
C ASP A 218 14.89 7.84 -2.99
N ALA A 219 15.33 8.56 -4.02
CA ALA A 219 16.22 9.73 -3.93
C ALA A 219 15.70 10.85 -2.99
N ASN A 220 14.36 10.93 -2.80
CA ASN A 220 13.71 11.93 -1.95
C ASN A 220 13.51 11.47 -0.50
N LEU A 221 14.05 10.30 -0.12
CA LEU A 221 13.93 9.77 1.23
C LEU A 221 14.42 10.78 2.28
N LYS A 222 13.60 11.01 3.28
CA LYS A 222 13.85 11.95 4.39
C LYS A 222 13.51 11.26 5.71
N CYS A 223 14.35 11.50 6.71
CA CYS A 223 14.06 11.17 8.10
C CYS A 223 14.12 12.44 8.92
N VAL A 224 13.05 12.74 9.64
CA VAL A 224 12.95 13.90 10.53
C VAL A 224 12.75 13.40 11.95
N VAL A 225 13.44 14.00 12.91
CA VAL A 225 13.35 13.66 14.34
C VAL A 225 13.02 14.92 15.13
N ASP A 226 11.80 14.97 15.65
CA ASP A 226 11.33 16.03 16.54
C ASP A 226 11.45 15.58 17.98
N ILE A 227 11.86 16.50 18.87
CA ILE A 227 12.09 16.23 20.30
C ILE A 227 11.07 16.99 21.15
N SER A 228 10.47 16.30 22.13
CA SER A 228 9.59 16.89 23.14
C SER A 228 10.05 16.42 24.52
N GLU A 229 10.58 17.35 25.32
CA GLU A 229 11.08 17.08 26.66
C GLU A 229 9.97 16.97 27.71
N GLY A 230 10.22 16.21 28.77
CA GLY A 230 9.35 16.14 29.95
C GLY A 230 7.99 15.51 29.67
N CYS A 231 7.88 14.68 28.66
CA CYS A 231 6.65 13.97 28.32
C CYS A 231 6.34 12.87 29.33
N SER A 232 5.05 12.69 29.65
CA SER A 232 4.55 11.56 30.41
C SER A 232 3.37 10.97 29.66
N THR A 233 3.55 9.77 29.09
CA THR A 233 2.56 9.12 28.23
C THR A 233 2.54 7.62 28.46
N GLU A 234 1.48 6.95 28.00
CA GLU A 234 1.48 5.51 27.89
C GLU A 234 2.39 5.07 26.75
N ALA A 235 3.25 4.11 27.02
CA ALA A 235 4.14 3.53 26.05
C ALA A 235 4.28 2.02 26.30
N VAL A 236 4.60 1.29 25.27
CA VAL A 236 4.88 -0.14 25.34
C VAL A 236 6.10 -0.37 26.24
N THR A 237 6.06 -1.42 27.08
CA THR A 237 7.20 -1.78 27.94
C THR A 237 8.47 -1.95 27.11
N TYR A 238 9.63 -1.84 27.72
CA TYR A 238 10.91 -2.02 27.02
C TYR A 238 11.01 -3.39 26.35
N GLU A 239 10.65 -4.45 27.08
CA GLU A 239 10.70 -5.82 26.57
C GLU A 239 9.77 -6.02 25.37
N ASP A 240 8.55 -5.50 25.47
CA ASP A 240 7.56 -5.58 24.39
C ASP A 240 7.87 -4.64 23.22
N SER A 241 8.51 -3.49 23.47
CA SER A 241 9.04 -2.65 22.39
C SER A 241 10.09 -3.38 21.56
N THR A 242 10.98 -4.11 22.23
CA THR A 242 11.98 -4.95 21.57
C THR A 242 11.31 -6.10 20.80
N ARG A 243 10.30 -6.75 21.38
CA ARG A 243 9.54 -7.82 20.70
C ARG A 243 8.80 -7.29 19.46
N ALA A 244 8.16 -6.13 19.57
CA ALA A 244 7.43 -5.52 18.46
C ALA A 244 8.34 -5.21 17.28
N VAL A 245 9.46 -4.52 17.51
CA VAL A 245 10.44 -4.22 16.46
C VAL A 245 11.06 -5.49 15.88
N SER A 246 11.37 -6.47 16.72
CA SER A 246 11.90 -7.76 16.27
C SER A 246 10.91 -8.53 15.41
N LEU A 247 9.62 -8.51 15.74
CA LEU A 247 8.57 -9.12 14.90
C LEU A 247 8.52 -8.46 13.53
N ILE A 248 8.48 -7.12 13.46
CA ILE A 248 8.44 -6.40 12.19
C ILE A 248 9.65 -6.77 11.31
N GLN A 249 10.83 -6.88 11.90
CA GLN A 249 12.06 -7.29 11.21
C GLN A 249 12.03 -8.74 10.72
N ALA A 250 11.34 -9.62 11.45
CA ALA A 250 11.24 -11.03 11.11
C ALA A 250 10.14 -11.32 10.05
N LEU A 251 9.19 -10.39 9.88
CA LEU A 251 8.18 -10.53 8.84
C LEU A 251 8.82 -10.40 7.46
N PRO A 252 8.58 -11.35 6.56
CA PRO A 252 9.14 -11.29 5.22
C PRO A 252 8.53 -10.14 4.42
N ASN A 253 9.37 -9.47 3.63
CA ASN A 253 8.95 -8.37 2.76
C ASN A 253 9.81 -8.35 1.49
N GLY A 254 9.20 -8.00 0.35
CA GLY A 254 9.86 -7.95 -0.94
C GLY A 254 9.75 -9.25 -1.71
N ILE A 255 10.65 -9.47 -2.66
CA ILE A 255 10.67 -10.66 -3.50
C ILE A 255 11.19 -11.86 -2.71
N MET A 256 10.37 -12.90 -2.63
CA MET A 256 10.75 -14.17 -2.00
C MET A 256 11.27 -15.17 -3.01
N ARG A 257 10.74 -15.15 -4.22
CA ARG A 257 11.15 -16.07 -5.28
C ARG A 257 10.91 -15.46 -6.66
N MET A 258 11.90 -15.63 -7.54
CA MET A 258 11.77 -15.40 -8.98
C MET A 258 11.38 -16.68 -9.68
N SER A 259 10.65 -16.60 -10.79
CA SER A 259 10.35 -17.74 -11.64
C SER A 259 11.65 -18.38 -12.15
N GLN A 260 11.67 -19.70 -12.20
CA GLN A 260 12.76 -20.46 -12.80
C GLN A 260 12.53 -20.74 -14.29
N ASP A 261 11.32 -20.54 -14.76
CA ASP A 261 10.89 -20.89 -16.12
C ASP A 261 10.70 -19.64 -16.98
N ILE A 262 10.46 -18.47 -16.38
CA ILE A 262 10.22 -17.21 -17.10
C ILE A 262 11.17 -16.14 -16.55
N ASP A 263 11.99 -15.60 -17.42
CA ASP A 263 12.95 -14.56 -17.06
C ASP A 263 12.26 -13.30 -16.54
N ASN A 264 12.82 -12.73 -15.48
CA ASN A 264 12.37 -11.51 -14.82
C ASN A 264 10.97 -11.53 -14.20
N LEU A 265 10.30 -12.69 -14.16
CA LEU A 265 9.01 -12.82 -13.50
C LEU A 265 9.18 -13.06 -12.00
N VAL A 266 8.59 -12.20 -11.19
CA VAL A 266 8.44 -12.43 -9.74
C VAL A 266 7.38 -13.50 -9.52
N GLU A 267 7.75 -14.63 -8.94
CA GLU A 267 6.82 -15.73 -8.64
C GLU A 267 6.13 -15.54 -7.30
N THR A 268 6.86 -15.10 -6.28
CA THR A 268 6.33 -14.89 -4.93
C THR A 268 6.94 -13.64 -4.33
N SER A 269 6.10 -12.78 -3.80
CA SER A 269 6.51 -11.59 -3.05
C SER A 269 5.57 -11.33 -1.88
N LEU A 270 6.05 -10.55 -0.92
CA LEU A 270 5.28 -10.08 0.23
C LEU A 270 5.49 -8.59 0.43
N ASN A 271 4.46 -7.93 0.93
CA ASN A 271 4.51 -6.51 1.25
C ASN A 271 3.98 -6.28 2.67
N LEU A 272 4.79 -5.66 3.51
CA LEU A 272 4.36 -5.18 4.81
C LEU A 272 3.62 -3.85 4.63
N GLY A 273 2.36 -3.93 4.18
CA GLY A 273 1.58 -2.80 3.67
C GLY A 273 1.14 -1.83 4.73
N VAL A 274 0.61 -2.33 5.85
CA VAL A 274 0.07 -1.47 6.92
C VAL A 274 0.54 -1.94 8.28
N ILE A 275 0.99 -1.01 9.10
CA ILE A 275 1.27 -1.23 10.52
C ILE A 275 0.56 -0.14 11.32
N SER A 276 -0.07 -0.54 12.41
CA SER A 276 -0.58 0.38 13.43
C SER A 276 -0.27 -0.15 14.84
N LEU A 277 0.12 0.76 15.71
CA LEU A 277 0.18 0.55 17.14
C LEU A 277 -1.01 1.28 17.77
N ASP A 278 -2.11 0.56 17.95
CA ASP A 278 -3.36 1.11 18.48
C ASP A 278 -3.28 1.36 19.98
N GLU A 279 -4.14 2.25 20.47
CA GLU A 279 -4.24 2.59 21.91
C GLU A 279 -4.97 1.50 22.73
N SER A 280 -5.56 0.48 22.07
CA SER A 280 -6.39 -0.56 22.72
C SER A 280 -5.60 -1.75 23.22
#